data_c85b93625d9bb18fcf7bb33453700767
#
_entry.id   c85b93625d9bb18fcf7bb33453700767
#
_cell.length_a   1.000
_cell.length_b   1.000
_cell.length_c   1.000
_cell.angle_alpha   90.00
_cell.angle_beta   90.00
_cell.angle_gamma   90.00
#
_symmetry.space_group_name_H-M   'P 1'
#
loop_
_entity.id
_entity.type
_entity.pdbx_description
1 polymer ?
#
loop_
_entity_poly.entity_id
_entity_poly.type
_entity_poly.pdbx_seq_one_letter_code
_entity_poly.pdbx_strand_id
1 'polypeptide(L)'
;MTLRLQTESPADQDMFRGSSHEKVAENVAQIIRTPDVNIIGLEGELGSGKSTILKFLQKKLKDDFTFINFDAERYHHGSTKKALIDVIHHGVSLQCPGSRDVLDKYKNLALGNIVEYDKRVSSRLSWLTVVFILLSLLSVQMLRYVLTDLNQYFTNKESLLGWLFYVEVAAFLSPAIMVAGLACLQNMEWYRKKGYSSIGDLFKRNSTDRIEETWLVNKEVGAIELAEALQGFTSKEVISHGDRFILIIDNLDRISADKVKELWSDMELIAGATHEHFRIVVPYSARQVSASLSVAGFSGREFIAKRIPVSFQVPPLISAGWQEALRQYWKETVNEDAGIACREATVLLERWKPSEYPRITPRLMKKFVNDIHILNLTVPATEDHRHILIALYLLVVRYGERDIKVLLRDPKASQTEPGIAPDDFDEMLSLTYQQISRIFNNDTERWSEFLMSIHYQSTVELARSELLDTPLKDAIGAINIPRLEELTALWGFAEAWQRVAPLLWSTKTGHRVRVFPVSVF
;
A
#
# COMPACT_ATOMS: atom_id res chain seq x y z
N MET A 1 -4.09 -28.77 -16.33
CA MET A 1 -2.78 -28.09 -16.29
C MET A 1 -2.89 -26.94 -15.31
N THR A 2 -2.17 -26.96 -14.19
CA THR A 2 -2.17 -25.84 -13.25
C THR A 2 -1.34 -24.70 -13.84
N LEU A 3 -1.97 -23.56 -14.08
CA LEU A 3 -1.29 -22.37 -14.58
C LEU A 3 -0.24 -21.91 -13.55
N ARG A 4 1.03 -21.98 -13.90
CA ARG A 4 2.13 -21.48 -13.06
C ARG A 4 2.62 -20.15 -13.60
N LEU A 5 2.11 -19.06 -13.05
CA LEU A 5 2.58 -17.71 -13.36
C LEU A 5 3.65 -17.26 -12.38
N GLN A 6 4.60 -16.48 -12.86
CA GLN A 6 5.59 -15.81 -12.00
C GLN A 6 4.91 -14.69 -11.21
N THR A 7 5.00 -14.76 -9.89
CA THR A 7 4.47 -13.72 -9.00
C THR A 7 5.48 -12.60 -8.78
N GLU A 8 4.99 -11.40 -8.45
CA GLU A 8 5.86 -10.28 -8.07
C GLU A 8 6.45 -10.42 -6.65
N SER A 9 6.19 -11.54 -5.97
CA SER A 9 6.75 -11.80 -4.65
C SER A 9 8.28 -11.80 -4.67
N PRO A 10 8.92 -11.30 -3.58
CA PRO A 10 10.37 -11.35 -3.42
C PRO A 10 10.89 -12.78 -3.52
N ALA A 11 12.01 -12.98 -4.20
CA ALA A 11 12.60 -14.30 -4.38
C ALA A 11 13.07 -14.91 -3.05
N ASP A 12 13.00 -16.25 -2.96
CA ASP A 12 13.45 -16.99 -1.78
C ASP A 12 14.95 -17.27 -1.78
N GLN A 13 15.55 -17.29 -2.98
CA GLN A 13 16.96 -17.52 -3.23
C GLN A 13 17.50 -16.48 -4.21
N ASP A 14 18.77 -16.14 -4.10
CA ASP A 14 19.43 -15.26 -5.06
C ASP A 14 19.72 -16.05 -6.35
N MET A 15 19.00 -15.72 -7.41
CA MET A 15 19.09 -16.37 -8.72
C MET A 15 20.22 -15.81 -9.59
N PHE A 16 20.91 -14.79 -9.11
CA PHE A 16 21.96 -14.12 -9.88
C PHE A 16 23.35 -14.68 -9.55
N ARG A 17 24.17 -14.81 -10.57
CA ARG A 17 25.53 -15.29 -10.41
C ARG A 17 26.31 -14.45 -9.40
N GLY A 18 26.92 -15.13 -8.41
CA GLY A 18 27.71 -14.49 -7.37
C GLY A 18 26.91 -14.01 -6.15
N SER A 19 25.60 -14.31 -6.07
CA SER A 19 24.74 -13.98 -4.93
C SER A 19 24.88 -12.52 -4.47
N SER A 20 24.88 -11.62 -5.44
CA SER A 20 25.16 -10.19 -5.19
C SER A 20 24.12 -9.51 -4.31
N HIS A 21 22.83 -9.90 -4.42
CA HIS A 21 21.76 -9.37 -3.56
C HIS A 21 21.88 -9.88 -2.12
N GLU A 22 22.27 -11.13 -1.97
CA GLU A 22 22.50 -11.71 -0.64
C GLU A 22 23.71 -11.09 0.07
N LYS A 23 24.78 -10.79 -0.66
CA LYS A 23 25.96 -10.07 -0.13
C LYS A 23 25.61 -8.65 0.31
N VAL A 24 24.78 -7.95 -0.47
CA VAL A 24 24.30 -6.61 -0.04
C VAL A 24 23.48 -6.73 1.23
N ALA A 25 22.56 -7.70 1.32
CA ALA A 25 21.79 -7.92 2.53
C ALA A 25 22.68 -8.22 3.75
N GLU A 26 23.79 -8.94 3.57
CA GLU A 26 24.77 -9.21 4.61
C GLU A 26 25.50 -7.96 5.07
N ASN A 27 25.98 -7.13 4.13
CA ASN A 27 26.62 -5.87 4.45
C ASN A 27 25.67 -4.91 5.18
N VAL A 28 24.41 -4.81 4.72
CA VAL A 28 23.36 -4.04 5.40
C VAL A 28 23.13 -4.57 6.83
N ALA A 29 23.08 -5.89 7.00
CA ALA A 29 22.90 -6.51 8.31
C ALA A 29 24.08 -6.18 9.29
N GLN A 30 25.31 -6.13 8.78
CA GLN A 30 26.48 -5.72 9.59
C GLN A 30 26.35 -4.27 10.04
N ILE A 31 25.96 -3.36 9.15
CA ILE A 31 25.80 -1.94 9.49
C ILE A 31 24.64 -1.71 10.46
N ILE A 32 23.53 -2.43 10.31
CA ILE A 32 22.37 -2.34 11.24
C ILE A 32 22.79 -2.67 12.69
N ARG A 33 23.73 -3.60 12.87
CA ARG A 33 24.26 -3.96 14.19
C ARG A 33 25.14 -2.89 14.79
N THR A 34 25.61 -1.92 13.98
CA THR A 34 26.45 -0.80 14.45
C THR A 34 25.57 0.25 15.13
N PRO A 35 25.89 0.70 16.34
CA PRO A 35 25.01 1.58 17.12
C PRO A 35 24.82 2.98 16.52
N ASP A 36 25.79 3.49 15.76
CA ASP A 36 25.82 4.88 15.30
C ASP A 36 25.01 5.18 14.04
N VAL A 37 24.43 4.16 13.40
CA VAL A 37 23.68 4.32 12.13
C VAL A 37 22.21 4.04 12.35
N ASN A 38 21.40 5.09 12.28
CA ASN A 38 19.95 5.00 12.50
C ASN A 38 19.13 4.86 11.23
N ILE A 39 19.57 5.49 10.13
CA ILE A 39 18.87 5.46 8.84
C ILE A 39 19.80 4.90 7.78
N ILE A 40 19.34 3.86 7.10
CA ILE A 40 20.08 3.15 6.06
C ILE A 40 19.25 3.16 4.78
N GLY A 41 19.86 3.63 3.70
CA GLY A 41 19.25 3.63 2.38
C GLY A 41 19.56 2.36 1.60
N LEU A 42 18.58 1.89 0.85
CA LEU A 42 18.75 0.85 -0.16
C LEU A 42 18.34 1.43 -1.52
N GLU A 43 19.33 1.96 -2.23
CA GLU A 43 19.13 2.64 -3.51
C GLU A 43 19.02 1.65 -4.67
N GLY A 44 17.98 1.76 -5.48
CA GLY A 44 17.83 0.95 -6.69
C GLY A 44 16.63 1.38 -7.53
N GLU A 45 16.70 1.10 -8.81
CA GLU A 45 15.62 1.35 -9.76
C GLU A 45 14.39 0.47 -9.45
N LEU A 46 13.25 0.85 -10.02
CA LEU A 46 12.02 0.06 -9.89
C LEU A 46 12.22 -1.35 -10.46
N GLY A 47 11.87 -2.37 -9.68
CA GLY A 47 12.02 -3.78 -10.09
C GLY A 47 13.45 -4.34 -10.01
N SER A 48 14.41 -3.61 -9.45
CA SER A 48 15.83 -4.03 -9.32
C SER A 48 16.07 -5.13 -8.28
N GLY A 49 15.08 -5.47 -7.44
CA GLY A 49 15.23 -6.49 -6.41
C GLY A 49 15.35 -5.95 -4.98
N LYS A 50 15.06 -4.68 -4.72
CA LYS A 50 15.06 -4.07 -3.37
C LYS A 50 14.32 -4.95 -2.34
N SER A 51 13.09 -5.34 -2.67
CA SER A 51 12.25 -6.17 -1.78
C SER A 51 12.84 -7.58 -1.55
N THR A 52 13.60 -8.11 -2.50
CA THR A 52 14.34 -9.39 -2.33
C THR A 52 15.48 -9.24 -1.32
N ILE A 53 16.24 -8.13 -1.41
CA ILE A 53 17.29 -7.82 -0.43
C ILE A 53 16.69 -7.64 0.97
N LEU A 54 15.54 -6.96 1.08
CA LEU A 54 14.83 -6.83 2.36
C LEU A 54 14.41 -8.18 2.92
N LYS A 55 13.93 -9.11 2.08
CA LYS A 55 13.58 -10.47 2.51
C LYS A 55 14.80 -11.26 3.01
N PHE A 56 15.95 -11.14 2.34
CA PHE A 56 17.19 -11.74 2.80
C PHE A 56 17.67 -11.11 4.11
N LEU A 57 17.54 -9.79 4.24
CA LEU A 57 17.86 -9.06 5.46
C LEU A 57 16.99 -9.54 6.64
N GLN A 58 15.68 -9.69 6.42
CA GLN A 58 14.76 -10.23 7.42
C GLN A 58 15.17 -11.64 7.85
N LYS A 59 15.54 -12.53 6.92
CA LYS A 59 16.02 -13.88 7.24
C LYS A 59 17.29 -13.86 8.12
N LYS A 60 18.20 -12.90 7.86
CA LYS A 60 19.50 -12.79 8.58
C LYS A 60 19.40 -12.15 9.96
N LEU A 61 18.40 -11.30 10.18
CA LEU A 61 18.26 -10.50 11.41
C LEU A 61 17.03 -10.86 12.25
N LYS A 62 16.26 -11.89 11.88
CA LYS A 62 15.01 -12.29 12.57
C LYS A 62 15.20 -12.64 14.06
N ASP A 63 16.40 -13.10 14.42
CA ASP A 63 16.71 -13.50 15.81
C ASP A 63 17.17 -12.31 16.67
N ASP A 64 17.63 -11.21 16.04
CA ASP A 64 18.17 -10.03 16.71
C ASP A 64 17.18 -8.84 16.70
N PHE A 65 16.28 -8.78 15.73
CA PHE A 65 15.42 -7.63 15.47
C PHE A 65 14.00 -8.02 15.07
N THR A 66 13.03 -7.23 15.54
CA THR A 66 11.63 -7.30 15.08
C THR A 66 11.42 -6.33 13.93
N PHE A 67 10.86 -6.82 12.82
CA PHE A 67 10.62 -6.03 11.62
C PHE A 67 9.22 -5.43 11.60
N ILE A 68 9.15 -4.12 11.35
CA ILE A 68 7.92 -3.35 11.19
C ILE A 68 7.93 -2.79 9.77
N ASN A 69 6.94 -3.19 8.95
CA ASN A 69 6.86 -2.77 7.56
C ASN A 69 5.81 -1.66 7.41
N PHE A 70 6.23 -0.51 6.93
CA PHE A 70 5.36 0.60 6.55
C PHE A 70 5.39 0.76 5.03
N ASP A 71 4.26 0.51 4.38
CA ASP A 71 4.08 0.69 2.95
C ASP A 71 3.49 2.08 2.68
N ALA A 72 4.31 3.00 2.18
CA ALA A 72 3.91 4.38 1.93
C ALA A 72 2.80 4.49 0.87
N GLU A 73 2.81 3.63 -0.16
CA GLU A 73 1.79 3.59 -1.20
C GLU A 73 0.40 3.27 -0.63
N ARG A 74 0.33 2.40 0.35
CA ARG A 74 -0.93 1.98 0.99
C ARG A 74 -1.61 3.12 1.77
N TYR A 75 -0.82 4.03 2.31
CA TYR A 75 -1.31 5.08 3.22
C TYR A 75 -1.28 6.49 2.61
N HIS A 76 -1.05 6.62 1.31
CA HIS A 76 -0.85 7.93 0.68
C HIS A 76 -2.09 8.84 0.65
N HIS A 77 -3.31 8.29 0.75
CA HIS A 77 -4.55 9.09 0.78
C HIS A 77 -4.91 9.65 2.16
N GLY A 78 -4.25 9.18 3.23
CA GLY A 78 -4.55 9.57 4.60
C GLY A 78 -3.44 10.40 5.27
N SER A 79 -3.55 10.54 6.59
CA SER A 79 -2.46 11.09 7.41
C SER A 79 -1.38 10.02 7.58
N THR A 80 -0.20 10.29 7.03
CA THR A 80 0.97 9.41 7.13
C THR A 80 1.41 9.22 8.59
N LYS A 81 1.31 10.28 9.42
CA LYS A 81 1.65 10.23 10.85
C LYS A 81 0.73 9.30 11.63
N LYS A 82 -0.59 9.38 11.39
CA LYS A 82 -1.56 8.45 12.01
C LYS A 82 -1.25 7.00 11.64
N ALA A 83 -0.97 6.76 10.36
CA ALA A 83 -0.63 5.44 9.86
C ALA A 83 0.70 4.93 10.45
N LEU A 84 1.72 5.78 10.58
CA LEU A 84 2.99 5.44 11.21
C LEU A 84 2.80 5.06 12.68
N ILE A 85 2.06 5.84 13.45
CA ILE A 85 1.73 5.54 14.85
C ILE A 85 1.04 4.18 14.95
N ASP A 86 0.05 3.91 14.08
CA ASP A 86 -0.71 2.66 14.09
C ASP A 86 0.16 1.44 13.76
N VAL A 87 0.98 1.55 12.71
CA VAL A 87 1.87 0.47 12.28
C VAL A 87 2.97 0.18 13.30
N ILE A 88 3.58 1.22 13.87
CA ILE A 88 4.62 1.07 14.92
C ILE A 88 3.99 0.48 16.19
N HIS A 89 2.86 1.02 16.64
CA HIS A 89 2.11 0.48 17.77
C HIS A 89 1.81 -1.01 17.59
N HIS A 90 1.30 -1.41 16.42
CA HIS A 90 1.01 -2.81 16.11
C HIS A 90 2.27 -3.67 16.18
N GLY A 91 3.37 -3.24 15.58
CA GLY A 91 4.63 -3.97 15.57
C GLY A 91 5.23 -4.14 16.96
N VAL A 92 5.22 -3.09 17.78
CA VAL A 92 5.71 -3.14 19.17
C VAL A 92 4.80 -4.00 20.05
N SER A 93 3.46 -3.90 19.88
CA SER A 93 2.49 -4.69 20.67
C SER A 93 2.59 -6.19 20.41
N LEU A 94 3.02 -6.61 19.23
CA LEU A 94 3.26 -8.03 18.92
C LEU A 94 4.46 -8.58 19.67
N GLN A 95 5.52 -7.78 19.84
CA GLN A 95 6.73 -8.16 20.54
C GLN A 95 6.57 -8.05 22.06
N CYS A 96 5.85 -7.02 22.54
CA CYS A 96 5.68 -6.70 23.94
C CYS A 96 4.21 -6.80 24.38
N PRO A 97 3.59 -7.98 24.38
CA PRO A 97 2.14 -8.13 24.64
C PRO A 97 1.73 -7.72 26.07
N GLY A 98 2.65 -7.79 27.04
CA GLY A 98 2.42 -7.39 28.44
C GLY A 98 2.25 -5.87 28.64
N SER A 99 2.68 -5.06 27.69
CA SER A 99 2.63 -3.59 27.78
C SER A 99 1.54 -2.97 26.90
N ARG A 100 0.60 -3.78 26.43
CA ARG A 100 -0.42 -3.35 25.45
C ARG A 100 -1.28 -2.19 25.97
N ASP A 101 -1.69 -2.21 27.22
CA ASP A 101 -2.51 -1.15 27.83
C ASP A 101 -1.78 0.21 27.82
N VAL A 102 -0.46 0.18 28.08
CA VAL A 102 0.39 1.39 28.07
C VAL A 102 0.56 1.89 26.64
N LEU A 103 0.77 0.98 25.67
CA LEU A 103 0.88 1.30 24.25
C LEU A 103 -0.42 1.91 23.72
N ASP A 104 -1.57 1.32 24.06
CA ASP A 104 -2.90 1.81 23.68
C ASP A 104 -3.16 3.21 24.25
N LYS A 105 -2.72 3.49 25.48
CA LYS A 105 -2.79 4.81 26.10
C LYS A 105 -2.02 5.86 25.31
N TYR A 106 -0.75 5.61 24.98
CA TYR A 106 0.07 6.55 24.20
C TYR A 106 -0.46 6.73 22.76
N LYS A 107 -0.91 5.65 22.13
CA LYS A 107 -1.57 5.72 20.82
C LYS A 107 -2.80 6.62 20.87
N ASN A 108 -3.70 6.38 21.83
CA ASN A 108 -4.94 7.15 21.94
C ASN A 108 -4.67 8.63 22.27
N LEU A 109 -3.67 8.91 23.09
CA LEU A 109 -3.26 10.27 23.39
C LEU A 109 -2.75 10.99 22.13
N ALA A 110 -1.89 10.34 21.35
CA ALA A 110 -1.33 10.91 20.14
C ALA A 110 -2.37 11.08 19.01
N LEU A 111 -3.32 10.16 18.90
CA LEU A 111 -4.39 10.25 17.89
C LEU A 111 -5.49 11.26 18.28
N GLY A 112 -5.42 11.84 19.48
CA GLY A 112 -6.45 12.74 20.00
C GLY A 112 -7.73 12.04 20.41
N ASN A 113 -7.70 10.72 20.57
CA ASN A 113 -8.78 9.94 21.18
C ASN A 113 -8.72 10.18 22.69
N ILE A 114 -9.16 11.34 23.14
CA ILE A 114 -9.29 11.64 24.57
C ILE A 114 -10.48 10.82 25.05
N VAL A 115 -10.20 9.83 25.89
CA VAL A 115 -11.25 9.15 26.65
C VAL A 115 -11.64 10.11 27.77
N GLU A 116 -12.58 11.02 27.50
CA GLU A 116 -13.24 11.74 28.56
C GLU A 116 -14.21 10.79 29.24
N TYR A 117 -14.06 10.64 30.55
CA TYR A 117 -14.92 9.76 31.34
C TYR A 117 -16.36 10.27 31.33
N ASP A 118 -17.28 9.44 30.87
CA ASP A 118 -18.70 9.74 30.90
C ASP A 118 -19.16 9.83 32.35
N LYS A 119 -19.59 11.01 32.75
CA LYS A 119 -20.16 11.25 34.06
C LYS A 119 -21.61 10.82 34.05
N ARG A 120 -21.89 9.52 34.27
CA ARG A 120 -23.25 9.11 34.59
C ARG A 120 -23.64 9.69 35.93
N VAL A 121 -24.41 10.79 35.90
CA VAL A 121 -25.08 11.36 37.06
C VAL A 121 -26.17 10.40 37.52
N SER A 122 -25.80 9.35 38.23
CA SER A 122 -26.78 8.60 39.01
C SER A 122 -26.99 9.34 40.33
N SER A 123 -27.99 10.22 40.36
CA SER A 123 -28.37 10.92 41.58
C SER A 123 -28.98 9.92 42.60
N ARG A 124 -28.12 9.17 43.26
CA ARG A 124 -28.54 8.40 44.43
C ARG A 124 -28.47 9.31 45.63
N LEU A 125 -29.62 9.49 46.30
CA LEU A 125 -29.66 10.16 47.58
C LEU A 125 -28.78 9.39 48.58
N SER A 126 -27.98 10.12 49.35
CA SER A 126 -27.21 9.49 50.44
C SER A 126 -28.17 8.79 51.41
N TRP A 127 -27.76 7.63 51.91
CA TRP A 127 -28.54 6.95 52.99
C TRP A 127 -28.84 7.90 54.16
N LEU A 128 -27.87 8.75 54.53
CA LEU A 128 -28.07 9.75 55.56
C LEU A 128 -29.14 10.78 55.20
N THR A 129 -29.23 11.20 53.94
CA THR A 129 -30.25 12.12 53.44
C THR A 129 -31.64 11.46 53.54
N VAL A 130 -31.74 10.18 53.18
CA VAL A 130 -32.99 9.43 53.27
C VAL A 130 -33.45 9.32 54.75
N VAL A 131 -32.54 8.97 55.67
CA VAL A 131 -32.82 8.90 57.11
C VAL A 131 -33.21 10.25 57.65
N PHE A 132 -32.50 11.34 57.28
CA PHE A 132 -32.84 12.69 57.69
C PHE A 132 -34.24 13.12 57.21
N ILE A 133 -34.62 12.81 55.97
CA ILE A 133 -35.98 13.08 55.44
C ILE A 133 -37.03 12.30 56.25
N LEU A 134 -36.82 11.01 56.52
CA LEU A 134 -37.74 10.20 57.29
C LEU A 134 -37.91 10.71 58.71
N LEU A 135 -36.83 11.09 59.40
CA LEU A 135 -36.85 11.71 60.72
C LEU A 135 -37.56 13.06 60.70
N SER A 136 -37.36 13.86 59.66
CA SER A 136 -38.03 15.16 59.49
C SER A 136 -39.54 14.99 59.29
N LEU A 137 -39.99 13.98 58.53
CA LEU A 137 -41.40 13.66 58.36
C LEU A 137 -42.04 13.20 59.69
N LEU A 138 -41.34 12.35 60.45
CA LEU A 138 -41.76 11.91 61.78
C LEU A 138 -41.83 13.11 62.72
N SER A 139 -40.88 13.99 62.74
CA SER A 139 -40.83 15.22 63.55
C SER A 139 -42.04 16.13 63.31
N VAL A 140 -42.47 16.33 62.04
CA VAL A 140 -43.69 17.13 61.75
C VAL A 140 -44.97 16.49 62.34
N GLN A 141 -45.07 15.19 62.29
CA GLN A 141 -46.22 14.51 62.88
C GLN A 141 -46.21 14.61 64.41
N MET A 142 -45.06 14.43 65.04
CA MET A 142 -44.92 14.51 66.51
C MET A 142 -45.10 15.91 67.05
N LEU A 143 -44.84 16.98 66.25
CA LEU A 143 -45.13 18.36 66.67
C LEU A 143 -46.57 18.57 67.15
N ARG A 144 -47.54 17.94 66.48
CA ARG A 144 -48.95 18.06 66.86
C ARG A 144 -49.22 17.44 68.27
N TYR A 145 -48.62 16.29 68.52
CA TYR A 145 -48.80 15.64 69.83
C TYR A 145 -48.10 16.42 70.94
N VAL A 146 -46.90 16.84 70.75
CA VAL A 146 -46.13 17.69 71.68
C VAL A 146 -46.90 18.96 72.03
N LEU A 147 -47.47 19.66 70.99
CA LEU A 147 -48.26 20.87 71.22
C LEU A 147 -49.54 20.62 71.94
N THR A 148 -50.22 19.48 71.74
CA THR A 148 -51.41 19.09 72.40
C THR A 148 -51.14 18.84 73.87
N ASP A 149 -50.13 18.07 74.22
CA ASP A 149 -49.75 17.74 75.58
C ASP A 149 -49.29 18.97 76.36
N LEU A 150 -48.48 19.86 75.66
CA LEU A 150 -48.11 21.14 76.26
C LEU A 150 -49.33 22.02 76.57
N ASN A 151 -50.29 22.10 75.63
CA ASN A 151 -51.54 22.88 75.87
C ASN A 151 -52.37 22.30 77.02
N GLN A 152 -52.49 21.01 77.13
CA GLN A 152 -53.13 20.36 78.26
C GLN A 152 -52.45 20.63 79.60
N TYR A 153 -51.09 20.59 79.59
CA TYR A 153 -50.28 20.90 80.79
C TYR A 153 -50.47 22.34 81.24
N PHE A 154 -50.47 23.31 80.33
CA PHE A 154 -50.67 24.73 80.68
C PHE A 154 -52.16 25.06 81.07
N THR A 155 -53.14 24.31 80.52
CA THR A 155 -54.56 24.61 80.77
C THR A 155 -55.14 23.93 82.04
N ASN A 156 -54.77 22.68 82.29
CA ASN A 156 -55.40 21.88 83.37
C ASN A 156 -54.57 21.80 84.65
N LYS A 157 -53.34 22.27 84.68
CA LYS A 157 -52.43 22.21 85.84
C LYS A 157 -52.32 20.83 86.53
N GLU A 158 -52.76 19.80 85.86
CA GLU A 158 -52.75 18.45 86.46
C GLU A 158 -51.64 17.63 85.78
N SER A 159 -50.86 17.00 86.70
CA SER A 159 -49.92 15.90 86.48
C SER A 159 -48.61 16.23 85.72
N LEU A 160 -47.56 15.69 86.29
CA LEU A 160 -46.26 15.51 85.69
C LEU A 160 -46.43 14.91 84.29
N LEU A 161 -45.84 15.57 83.28
CA LEU A 161 -45.73 15.06 81.91
C LEU A 161 -45.22 13.63 81.96
N GLY A 162 -46.02 12.73 81.45
CA GLY A 162 -45.73 11.30 81.47
C GLY A 162 -44.47 11.00 80.59
N TRP A 163 -43.87 9.84 80.75
CA TRP A 163 -42.73 9.42 80.00
C TRP A 163 -42.96 9.47 78.49
N LEU A 164 -44.17 9.29 78.02
CA LEU A 164 -44.59 9.41 76.64
C LEU A 164 -44.27 10.80 76.03
N PHE A 165 -44.50 11.88 76.77
CA PHE A 165 -44.17 13.23 76.35
C PHE A 165 -42.69 13.39 76.04
N TYR A 166 -41.80 12.82 76.82
CA TYR A 166 -40.35 12.87 76.55
C TYR A 166 -39.99 12.10 75.32
N VAL A 167 -40.69 10.99 75.02
CA VAL A 167 -40.48 10.23 73.74
C VAL A 167 -40.97 11.05 72.55
N GLU A 168 -42.12 11.74 72.67
CA GLU A 168 -42.63 12.63 71.58
C GLU A 168 -41.70 13.81 71.32
N VAL A 169 -41.18 14.43 72.35
CA VAL A 169 -40.23 15.50 72.26
C VAL A 169 -38.90 15.00 71.65
N ALA A 170 -38.43 13.84 72.06
CA ALA A 170 -37.23 13.24 71.47
C ALA A 170 -37.44 12.88 70.01
N ALA A 171 -38.61 12.35 69.64
CA ALA A 171 -38.96 12.07 68.25
C ALA A 171 -39.11 13.36 67.41
N PHE A 172 -39.68 14.43 67.98
CA PHE A 172 -39.73 15.75 67.34
C PHE A 172 -38.36 16.35 67.11
N LEU A 173 -37.45 16.22 68.09
CA LEU A 173 -36.10 16.74 67.98
C LEU A 173 -35.13 15.82 67.22
N SER A 174 -35.60 14.63 66.84
CA SER A 174 -34.73 13.61 66.22
C SER A 174 -33.91 14.10 65.03
N PRO A 175 -34.39 14.97 64.10
CA PRO A 175 -33.52 15.50 63.02
C PRO A 175 -32.40 16.39 63.56
N ALA A 176 -32.71 17.22 64.55
CA ALA A 176 -31.73 18.11 65.19
C ALA A 176 -30.68 17.32 65.99
N ILE A 177 -31.13 16.27 66.69
CA ILE A 177 -30.23 15.35 67.43
C ILE A 177 -29.29 14.62 66.47
N MET A 178 -29.82 14.19 65.32
CA MET A 178 -28.99 13.58 64.27
C MET A 178 -27.90 14.53 63.74
N VAL A 179 -28.26 15.77 63.41
CA VAL A 179 -27.30 16.77 62.93
C VAL A 179 -26.26 17.10 64.01
N ALA A 180 -26.70 17.33 65.27
CA ALA A 180 -25.81 17.59 66.42
C ALA A 180 -24.86 16.40 66.68
N GLY A 181 -25.39 15.18 66.64
CA GLY A 181 -24.60 13.96 66.77
C GLY A 181 -23.51 13.83 65.70
N LEU A 182 -23.90 14.07 64.43
CA LEU A 182 -22.92 14.08 63.31
C LEU A 182 -21.88 15.19 63.51
N ALA A 183 -22.26 16.41 63.96
CA ALA A 183 -21.33 17.48 64.26
C ALA A 183 -20.33 17.11 65.35
N CYS A 184 -20.78 16.50 66.45
CA CYS A 184 -19.91 16.01 67.51
C CYS A 184 -18.96 14.91 67.02
N LEU A 185 -19.46 13.96 66.26
CA LEU A 185 -18.62 12.88 65.71
C LEU A 185 -17.55 13.40 64.74
N GLN A 186 -17.86 14.42 63.94
CA GLN A 186 -16.87 15.04 63.03
C GLN A 186 -15.74 15.72 63.75
N ASN A 187 -15.93 16.21 64.98
CA ASN A 187 -14.86 16.79 65.78
C ASN A 187 -13.91 15.75 66.38
N MET A 188 -14.23 14.46 66.29
CA MET A 188 -13.37 13.38 66.79
C MET A 188 -12.36 12.96 65.71
N GLU A 189 -11.07 13.00 66.01
CA GLU A 189 -9.99 12.68 65.05
C GLU A 189 -10.12 11.27 64.42
N TRP A 190 -10.51 10.27 65.19
CA TRP A 190 -10.66 8.91 64.70
C TRP A 190 -11.78 8.77 63.65
N TYR A 191 -12.87 9.54 63.77
CA TYR A 191 -14.00 9.56 62.83
C TYR A 191 -13.53 10.20 61.51
N ARG A 192 -12.81 11.29 61.57
CA ARG A 192 -12.26 12.01 60.41
C ARG A 192 -11.21 11.20 59.65
N LYS A 193 -10.32 10.48 60.35
CA LYS A 193 -9.32 9.60 59.74
C LYS A 193 -9.88 8.40 58.99
N LYS A 194 -11.07 7.90 59.37
CA LYS A 194 -11.73 6.78 58.70
C LYS A 194 -12.63 7.18 57.52
N GLY A 195 -12.74 8.50 57.22
CA GLY A 195 -13.51 8.95 56.08
C GLY A 195 -15.04 8.71 56.16
N TYR A 196 -15.58 8.68 57.38
CA TYR A 196 -17.03 8.55 57.58
C TYR A 196 -17.80 9.79 57.14
N SER A 197 -19.09 9.61 56.83
CA SER A 197 -19.97 10.65 56.31
C SER A 197 -19.99 11.92 57.14
N SER A 198 -19.95 13.06 56.47
CA SER A 198 -19.96 14.40 57.08
C SER A 198 -21.36 15.03 57.06
N ILE A 199 -21.59 16.11 57.84
CA ILE A 199 -22.81 16.92 57.77
C ILE A 199 -23.01 17.43 56.33
N GLY A 200 -21.92 17.74 55.62
CA GLY A 200 -21.97 18.15 54.20
C GLY A 200 -22.60 17.08 53.29
N ASP A 201 -22.52 15.81 53.66
CA ASP A 201 -23.07 14.71 52.86
C ASP A 201 -24.61 14.57 53.01
N LEU A 202 -25.22 15.22 54.03
CA LEU A 202 -26.67 15.38 54.14
C LEU A 202 -27.25 16.25 53.02
N PHE A 203 -26.46 17.23 52.53
CA PHE A 203 -26.91 18.20 51.55
C PHE A 203 -26.22 17.99 50.18
N LYS A 204 -25.18 17.17 50.12
CA LYS A 204 -24.55 16.79 48.86
C LYS A 204 -25.38 15.69 48.19
N ARG A 205 -25.75 15.95 46.96
CA ARG A 205 -26.08 14.89 46.03
C ARG A 205 -24.79 14.05 45.86
N ASN A 206 -24.81 12.80 46.27
CA ASN A 206 -23.73 11.88 45.90
C ASN A 206 -23.81 11.64 44.40
N SER A 207 -23.30 12.59 43.61
CA SER A 207 -23.01 12.42 42.24
C SER A 207 -21.61 11.83 42.17
N THR A 208 -21.48 10.52 42.21
CA THR A 208 -20.32 9.87 41.60
C THR A 208 -20.50 10.04 40.11
N ASP A 209 -20.15 11.25 39.65
CA ASP A 209 -20.19 11.58 38.26
C ASP A 209 -19.04 10.86 37.58
N ARG A 210 -19.29 9.72 36.97
CA ARG A 210 -18.45 9.13 35.95
C ARG A 210 -18.95 9.66 34.62
N ILE A 211 -18.33 10.70 34.10
CA ILE A 211 -18.54 11.10 32.70
C ILE A 211 -17.61 10.24 31.87
N GLU A 212 -18.17 9.31 31.11
CA GLU A 212 -17.50 8.64 30.00
C GLU A 212 -18.09 9.21 28.70
N GLU A 213 -17.72 10.40 28.34
CA GLU A 213 -17.93 10.93 26.98
C GLU A 213 -16.71 10.56 26.14
N THR A 214 -16.87 9.63 25.23
CA THR A 214 -15.90 9.35 24.18
C THR A 214 -16.11 10.35 23.05
N TRP A 215 -15.43 11.48 23.12
CA TRP A 215 -15.35 12.41 21.99
C TRP A 215 -14.26 11.90 21.05
N LEU A 216 -14.65 11.35 19.90
CA LEU A 216 -13.76 11.15 18.77
C LEU A 216 -13.45 12.54 18.17
N VAL A 217 -12.55 13.26 18.77
CA VAL A 217 -11.99 14.47 18.19
C VAL A 217 -11.02 14.01 17.12
N ASN A 218 -11.41 14.19 15.86
CA ASN A 218 -10.56 13.88 14.72
C ASN A 218 -9.46 14.97 14.62
N LYS A 219 -8.48 14.94 15.56
CA LYS A 219 -7.36 15.86 15.61
C LYS A 219 -6.36 15.48 14.51
N GLU A 220 -5.86 16.47 13.78
CA GLU A 220 -4.69 16.25 12.93
C GLU A 220 -3.47 15.97 13.81
N VAL A 221 -2.80 14.85 13.53
CA VAL A 221 -1.58 14.45 14.25
C VAL A 221 -0.42 15.27 13.71
N GLY A 222 0.16 16.11 14.56
CA GLY A 222 1.35 16.89 14.25
C GLY A 222 2.65 16.14 14.53
N ALA A 223 3.77 16.84 14.39
CA ALA A 223 5.11 16.32 14.68
C ALA A 223 5.31 16.05 16.18
N ILE A 224 4.69 16.86 17.04
CA ILE A 224 4.81 16.75 18.49
C ILE A 224 4.12 15.49 18.98
N GLU A 225 2.89 15.26 18.54
CA GLU A 225 2.11 14.08 18.90
C GLU A 225 2.77 12.79 18.41
N LEU A 226 3.39 12.81 17.22
CA LEU A 226 4.17 11.68 16.72
C LEU A 226 5.38 11.42 17.62
N ALA A 227 6.13 12.46 18.00
CA ALA A 227 7.31 12.32 18.86
C ALA A 227 6.92 11.79 20.25
N GLU A 228 5.86 12.31 20.87
CA GLU A 228 5.35 11.87 22.17
C GLU A 228 4.90 10.41 22.13
N ALA A 229 4.18 9.99 21.06
CA ALA A 229 3.80 8.59 20.89
C ALA A 229 5.02 7.67 20.82
N LEU A 230 6.01 8.05 20.01
CA LEU A 230 7.24 7.28 19.82
C LEU A 230 8.05 7.16 21.12
N GLN A 231 8.17 8.25 21.88
CA GLN A 231 8.81 8.22 23.20
C GLN A 231 8.04 7.32 24.17
N GLY A 232 6.72 7.35 24.13
CA GLY A 232 5.88 6.45 24.91
C GLY A 232 6.08 4.99 24.53
N PHE A 233 6.13 4.68 23.22
CA PHE A 233 6.33 3.33 22.71
C PHE A 233 7.73 2.78 23.02
N THR A 234 8.74 3.64 23.18
CA THR A 234 10.11 3.27 23.53
C THR A 234 10.45 3.45 25.01
N SER A 235 9.44 3.75 25.85
CA SER A 235 9.64 3.89 27.29
C SER A 235 10.08 2.57 27.94
N LYS A 236 10.82 2.67 29.04
CA LYS A 236 11.29 1.50 29.81
C LYS A 236 10.15 0.63 30.36
N GLU A 237 8.93 1.16 30.43
CA GLU A 237 7.73 0.43 30.83
C GLU A 237 7.21 -0.49 29.70
N VAL A 238 7.56 -0.20 28.44
CA VAL A 238 7.11 -0.92 27.25
C VAL A 238 8.20 -1.83 26.70
N ILE A 239 9.40 -1.30 26.49
CA ILE A 239 10.50 -1.99 25.81
C ILE A 239 11.58 -2.36 26.83
N SER A 240 12.00 -3.62 26.81
CA SER A 240 13.15 -4.11 27.55
C SER A 240 14.46 -3.74 26.85
N HIS A 241 15.57 -3.67 27.57
CA HIS A 241 16.89 -3.31 27.01
C HIS A 241 17.39 -4.18 25.85
N GLY A 242 16.77 -5.36 25.63
CA GLY A 242 17.13 -6.29 24.55
C GLY A 242 16.29 -6.15 23.28
N ASP A 243 15.15 -5.49 23.35
CA ASP A 243 14.22 -5.40 22.22
C ASP A 243 14.68 -4.35 21.22
N ARG A 244 14.87 -4.77 19.98
CA ARG A 244 15.32 -3.92 18.86
C ARG A 244 14.40 -4.09 17.66
N PHE A 245 14.12 -2.97 17.00
CA PHE A 245 13.19 -2.91 15.89
C PHE A 245 13.84 -2.36 14.62
N ILE A 246 13.42 -2.89 13.48
CA ILE A 246 13.75 -2.34 12.18
C ILE A 246 12.45 -1.86 11.52
N LEU A 247 12.31 -0.56 11.33
CA LEU A 247 11.23 0.04 10.58
C LEU A 247 11.64 0.13 9.12
N ILE A 248 10.93 -0.59 8.24
CA ILE A 248 11.10 -0.51 6.80
C ILE A 248 10.05 0.46 6.25
N ILE A 249 10.49 1.52 5.57
CA ILE A 249 9.60 2.47 4.88
C ILE A 249 9.73 2.21 3.37
N ASP A 250 8.84 1.38 2.85
CA ASP A 250 8.84 0.95 1.45
C ASP A 250 7.93 1.80 0.55
N ASN A 251 8.13 1.72 -0.77
CA ASN A 251 7.34 2.38 -1.82
C ASN A 251 7.29 3.91 -1.75
N LEU A 252 8.34 4.54 -1.22
CA LEU A 252 8.45 6.00 -1.12
C LEU A 252 8.48 6.67 -2.50
N ASP A 253 8.90 5.94 -3.51
CA ASP A 253 8.98 6.34 -4.91
C ASP A 253 7.63 6.28 -5.66
N ARG A 254 6.53 5.86 -4.99
CA ARG A 254 5.20 5.72 -5.61
C ARG A 254 4.15 6.70 -5.09
N ILE A 255 4.51 7.55 -4.14
CA ILE A 255 3.62 8.53 -3.54
C ILE A 255 3.87 9.94 -4.08
N SER A 256 2.94 10.87 -3.84
CA SER A 256 3.07 12.26 -4.28
C SER A 256 4.27 12.96 -3.64
N ALA A 257 4.82 13.96 -4.33
CA ALA A 257 6.00 14.71 -3.85
C ALA A 257 5.79 15.33 -2.46
N ASP A 258 4.58 15.81 -2.16
CA ASP A 258 4.28 16.40 -0.85
C ASP A 258 4.28 15.35 0.26
N LYS A 259 3.78 14.15 -0.03
CA LYS A 259 3.84 13.01 0.91
C LYS A 259 5.26 12.49 1.10
N VAL A 260 6.09 12.50 0.07
CA VAL A 260 7.52 12.19 0.21
C VAL A 260 8.18 13.16 1.16
N LYS A 261 7.94 14.48 1.02
CA LYS A 261 8.49 15.51 1.92
C LYS A 261 8.01 15.33 3.37
N GLU A 262 6.73 15.03 3.56
CA GLU A 262 6.15 14.77 4.88
C GLU A 262 6.83 13.57 5.54
N LEU A 263 6.87 12.41 4.89
CA LEU A 263 7.52 11.20 5.41
C LEU A 263 9.04 11.41 5.62
N TRP A 264 9.67 12.19 4.75
CA TRP A 264 11.09 12.52 4.88
C TRP A 264 11.40 13.28 6.18
N SER A 265 10.50 14.20 6.56
CA SER A 265 10.59 14.90 7.85
C SER A 265 10.30 13.97 9.03
N ASP A 266 9.29 13.10 8.88
CA ASP A 266 8.89 12.17 9.93
C ASP A 266 9.96 11.11 10.22
N MET A 267 10.73 10.67 9.22
CA MET A 267 11.87 9.77 9.43
C MET A 267 12.92 10.35 10.40
N GLU A 268 13.19 11.66 10.34
CA GLU A 268 14.11 12.30 11.28
C GLU A 268 13.56 12.31 12.70
N LEU A 269 12.27 12.61 12.83
CA LEU A 269 11.61 12.56 14.14
C LEU A 269 11.66 11.16 14.74
N ILE A 270 11.38 10.13 13.92
CA ILE A 270 11.45 8.73 14.37
C ILE A 270 12.87 8.39 14.79
N ALA A 271 13.87 8.67 13.95
CA ALA A 271 15.27 8.38 14.25
C ALA A 271 15.77 9.09 15.51
N GLY A 272 15.33 10.34 15.75
CA GLY A 272 15.68 11.11 16.94
C GLY A 272 14.98 10.65 18.21
N ALA A 273 13.69 10.33 18.12
CA ALA A 273 12.89 9.92 19.27
C ALA A 273 13.17 8.48 19.74
N THR A 274 13.65 7.61 18.84
CA THR A 274 13.73 6.16 19.07
C THR A 274 15.15 5.60 18.90
N HIS A 275 16.16 6.44 18.96
CA HIS A 275 17.57 6.20 18.62
C HIS A 275 18.15 4.87 19.14
N GLU A 276 17.81 4.46 20.36
CA GLU A 276 18.40 3.26 20.97
C GLU A 276 17.75 1.96 20.48
N HIS A 277 16.46 2.00 20.13
CA HIS A 277 15.65 0.81 19.89
C HIS A 277 15.32 0.57 18.42
N PHE A 278 15.26 1.63 17.59
CA PHE A 278 14.84 1.54 16.20
C PHE A 278 15.99 1.80 15.23
N ARG A 279 15.99 1.04 14.14
CA ARG A 279 16.74 1.31 12.91
C ARG A 279 15.76 1.49 11.78
N ILE A 280 16.01 2.41 10.87
CA ILE A 280 15.14 2.69 9.73
C ILE A 280 15.85 2.22 8.47
N VAL A 281 15.19 1.39 7.67
CA VAL A 281 15.66 0.96 6.36
C VAL A 281 14.73 1.52 5.29
N VAL A 282 15.29 2.28 4.36
CA VAL A 282 14.53 2.98 3.32
C VAL A 282 14.95 2.47 1.94
N PRO A 283 14.19 1.56 1.32
CA PRO A 283 14.36 1.25 -0.09
C PRO A 283 13.80 2.40 -0.95
N TYR A 284 14.59 2.94 -1.85
CA TYR A 284 14.19 4.08 -2.67
C TYR A 284 14.84 4.09 -4.05
N SER A 285 14.22 4.83 -4.99
CA SER A 285 14.85 5.23 -6.25
C SER A 285 15.38 6.65 -6.12
N ALA A 286 16.70 6.83 -6.20
CA ALA A 286 17.31 8.15 -6.05
C ALA A 286 16.79 9.15 -7.09
N ARG A 287 16.50 8.71 -8.31
CA ARG A 287 15.95 9.56 -9.37
C ARG A 287 14.57 10.11 -8.98
N GLN A 288 13.66 9.27 -8.52
CA GLN A 288 12.28 9.67 -8.22
C GLN A 288 12.20 10.47 -6.93
N VAL A 289 12.86 9.99 -5.85
CA VAL A 289 12.85 10.68 -4.56
C VAL A 289 13.58 12.03 -4.66
N SER A 290 14.70 12.11 -5.37
CA SER A 290 15.39 13.38 -5.62
C SER A 290 14.50 14.38 -6.36
N ALA A 291 13.74 13.94 -7.38
CA ALA A 291 12.80 14.79 -8.09
C ALA A 291 11.70 15.33 -7.15
N SER A 292 11.17 14.50 -6.26
CA SER A 292 10.15 14.88 -5.28
C SER A 292 10.65 15.83 -4.20
N LEU A 293 11.92 15.71 -3.79
CA LEU A 293 12.54 16.54 -2.75
C LEU A 293 13.17 17.83 -3.30
N SER A 294 13.32 17.98 -4.60
CA SER A 294 13.92 19.18 -5.21
C SER A 294 13.05 20.42 -4.95
N VAL A 295 13.70 21.50 -4.49
CA VAL A 295 13.09 22.81 -4.27
C VAL A 295 13.95 23.86 -4.97
N ALA A 296 13.39 25.01 -5.32
CA ALA A 296 14.12 26.09 -5.98
C ALA A 296 15.44 26.43 -5.24
N GLY A 297 16.56 26.21 -5.88
CA GLY A 297 17.91 26.46 -5.35
C GLY A 297 18.56 25.30 -4.58
N PHE A 298 17.87 24.16 -4.36
CA PHE A 298 18.44 23.00 -3.67
C PHE A 298 18.19 21.70 -4.42
N SER A 299 19.24 20.90 -4.57
CA SER A 299 19.14 19.59 -5.19
C SER A 299 18.52 18.57 -4.24
N GLY A 300 17.53 17.81 -4.69
CA GLY A 300 16.97 16.70 -3.91
C GLY A 300 18.00 15.64 -3.50
N ARG A 301 19.09 15.51 -4.25
CA ARG A 301 20.21 14.61 -3.88
C ARG A 301 20.93 15.05 -2.62
N GLU A 302 21.07 16.35 -2.38
CA GLU A 302 21.68 16.88 -1.15
C GLU A 302 20.80 16.57 0.06
N PHE A 303 19.48 16.67 -0.09
CA PHE A 303 18.54 16.25 0.96
C PHE A 303 18.68 14.77 1.28
N ILE A 304 18.81 13.91 0.25
CA ILE A 304 19.02 12.47 0.46
C ILE A 304 20.33 12.24 1.21
N ALA A 305 21.46 12.80 0.74
CA ALA A 305 22.76 12.59 1.34
C ALA A 305 22.84 13.08 2.80
N LYS A 306 22.11 14.16 3.14
CA LYS A 306 22.06 14.69 4.49
C LYS A 306 21.33 13.74 5.47
N ARG A 307 20.26 13.08 5.00
CA ARG A 307 19.40 12.24 5.85
C ARG A 307 19.79 10.77 5.90
N ILE A 308 20.31 10.28 4.80
CA ILE A 308 20.73 8.89 4.64
C ILE A 308 22.24 8.88 4.50
N PRO A 309 22.98 8.87 5.62
CA PRO A 309 24.44 8.91 5.59
C PRO A 309 25.05 7.63 5.03
N VAL A 310 24.35 6.51 5.13
CA VAL A 310 24.77 5.21 4.61
C VAL A 310 23.74 4.70 3.62
N SER A 311 24.14 4.56 2.37
CA SER A 311 23.29 4.03 1.30
C SER A 311 24.01 2.88 0.59
N PHE A 312 23.29 1.77 0.43
CA PHE A 312 23.74 0.63 -0.35
C PHE A 312 23.02 0.63 -1.69
N GLN A 313 23.80 0.48 -2.76
CA GLN A 313 23.21 0.33 -4.08
C GLN A 313 22.81 -1.12 -4.34
N VAL A 314 21.61 -1.31 -4.84
CA VAL A 314 21.20 -2.60 -5.39
C VAL A 314 22.09 -2.91 -6.57
N PRO A 315 22.76 -4.07 -6.59
CA PRO A 315 23.66 -4.42 -7.68
C PRO A 315 22.91 -4.36 -9.02
N PRO A 316 23.45 -3.69 -10.02
CA PRO A 316 22.88 -3.77 -11.36
C PRO A 316 22.96 -5.22 -11.84
N LEU A 317 21.90 -5.66 -12.51
CA LEU A 317 21.93 -6.95 -13.17
C LEU A 317 23.05 -6.92 -14.21
N ILE A 318 24.11 -7.67 -13.97
CA ILE A 318 25.22 -7.80 -14.89
C ILE A 318 24.70 -8.61 -16.09
N SER A 319 25.06 -8.18 -17.30
CA SER A 319 24.64 -8.80 -18.57
C SER A 319 24.81 -10.33 -18.62
N ALA A 320 25.74 -10.90 -17.88
CA ALA A 320 26.00 -12.33 -17.82
C ALA A 320 25.01 -13.15 -16.94
N GLY A 321 24.13 -12.49 -16.14
CA GLY A 321 23.30 -13.22 -15.18
C GLY A 321 21.81 -13.22 -15.49
N TRP A 322 21.29 -12.19 -16.18
CA TRP A 322 19.85 -12.06 -16.41
C TRP A 322 19.30 -13.11 -17.40
N GLN A 323 20.10 -13.54 -18.36
CA GLN A 323 19.72 -14.55 -19.34
C GLN A 323 19.47 -15.92 -18.66
N GLU A 324 20.26 -16.25 -17.66
CA GLU A 324 20.08 -17.46 -16.85
C GLU A 324 18.80 -17.40 -16.00
N ALA A 325 18.54 -16.25 -15.38
CA ALA A 325 17.33 -16.01 -14.63
C ALA A 325 16.07 -16.06 -15.54
N LEU A 326 16.13 -15.45 -16.72
CA LEU A 326 15.04 -15.53 -17.70
C LEU A 326 14.76 -17.00 -18.13
N ARG A 327 15.82 -17.78 -18.36
CA ARG A 327 15.70 -19.20 -18.70
C ARG A 327 15.04 -20.00 -17.59
N GLN A 328 15.34 -19.68 -16.32
CA GLN A 328 14.70 -20.34 -15.20
C GLN A 328 13.22 -19.95 -15.10
N TYR A 329 12.86 -18.66 -15.20
CA TYR A 329 11.46 -18.22 -15.22
C TYR A 329 10.68 -18.86 -16.37
N TRP A 330 11.31 -18.96 -17.54
CA TRP A 330 10.72 -19.62 -18.70
C TRP A 330 10.39 -21.09 -18.42
N LYS A 331 11.36 -21.83 -17.89
CA LYS A 331 11.20 -23.26 -17.53
C LYS A 331 10.08 -23.47 -16.50
N GLU A 332 9.99 -22.60 -15.50
CA GLU A 332 8.98 -22.69 -14.45
C GLU A 332 7.56 -22.38 -14.95
N THR A 333 7.42 -21.47 -15.95
CA THR A 333 6.14 -20.97 -16.40
C THR A 333 5.64 -21.70 -17.65
N VAL A 334 6.47 -21.83 -18.66
CA VAL A 334 6.10 -22.40 -19.96
C VAL A 334 6.20 -23.93 -19.95
N ASN A 335 6.95 -24.49 -18.99
CA ASN A 335 7.16 -25.94 -18.81
C ASN A 335 7.70 -26.67 -20.05
N GLU A 336 8.33 -25.94 -20.96
CA GLU A 336 9.08 -26.47 -22.10
C GLU A 336 10.56 -26.42 -21.79
N ASP A 337 11.34 -27.39 -22.31
CA ASP A 337 12.78 -27.28 -22.26
C ASP A 337 13.18 -25.93 -22.84
N ALA A 338 14.05 -25.21 -22.12
CA ALA A 338 14.51 -23.88 -22.50
C ALA A 338 15.39 -23.94 -23.76
N GLY A 339 14.76 -24.36 -24.85
CA GLY A 339 15.36 -24.61 -26.14
C GLY A 339 15.55 -23.35 -26.97
N ILE A 340 15.37 -23.50 -28.27
CA ILE A 340 15.52 -22.44 -29.27
C ILE A 340 14.61 -21.25 -28.95
N ALA A 341 13.34 -21.51 -28.56
CA ALA A 341 12.35 -20.46 -28.30
C ALA A 341 12.78 -19.48 -27.19
N CYS A 342 13.27 -19.98 -26.05
CA CYS A 342 13.75 -19.13 -24.97
C CYS A 342 14.99 -18.31 -25.37
N ARG A 343 15.94 -18.92 -26.12
CA ARG A 343 17.14 -18.25 -26.57
C ARG A 343 16.80 -17.11 -27.54
N GLU A 344 15.96 -17.37 -28.53
CA GLU A 344 15.55 -16.38 -29.51
C GLU A 344 14.70 -15.26 -28.90
N ALA A 345 13.79 -15.58 -27.97
CA ALA A 345 13.05 -14.59 -27.19
C ALA A 345 13.97 -13.71 -26.33
N THR A 346 15.07 -14.28 -25.82
CA THR A 346 16.11 -13.53 -25.08
C THR A 346 16.79 -12.50 -25.97
N VAL A 347 17.17 -12.89 -27.20
CA VAL A 347 17.77 -11.99 -28.19
C VAL A 347 16.80 -10.88 -28.59
N LEU A 348 15.52 -11.20 -28.78
CA LEU A 348 14.47 -10.22 -29.06
C LEU A 348 14.29 -9.24 -27.90
N LEU A 349 14.26 -9.72 -26.66
CA LEU A 349 14.14 -8.86 -25.47
C LEU A 349 15.32 -7.89 -25.33
N GLU A 350 16.52 -8.31 -25.67
CA GLU A 350 17.70 -7.46 -25.65
C GLU A 350 17.64 -6.37 -26.73
N ARG A 351 17.20 -6.72 -27.94
CA ARG A 351 17.06 -5.81 -29.08
C ARG A 351 15.90 -4.81 -28.92
N TRP A 352 14.75 -5.30 -28.53
CA TRP A 352 13.48 -4.54 -28.42
C TRP A 352 13.16 -4.14 -26.98
N LYS A 353 14.17 -3.96 -26.15
CA LYS A 353 13.96 -3.54 -24.77
C LYS A 353 13.10 -2.27 -24.72
N PRO A 354 11.96 -2.27 -23.95
CA PRO A 354 11.09 -1.11 -23.85
C PRO A 354 11.84 0.11 -23.31
N SER A 355 11.58 1.29 -23.87
CA SER A 355 12.25 2.55 -23.51
C SER A 355 12.04 2.95 -22.05
N GLU A 356 10.91 2.54 -21.46
CA GLU A 356 10.59 2.76 -20.04
C GLU A 356 11.56 2.03 -19.09
N TYR A 357 12.19 0.96 -19.56
CA TYR A 357 13.12 0.16 -18.78
C TYR A 357 14.56 0.42 -19.23
N PRO A 358 15.31 1.26 -18.50
CA PRO A 358 16.71 1.53 -18.86
C PRO A 358 17.57 0.26 -18.83
N ARG A 359 17.15 -0.73 -18.03
CA ARG A 359 17.80 -2.05 -17.90
C ARG A 359 16.77 -3.17 -17.82
N ILE A 360 17.17 -4.38 -18.22
CA ILE A 360 16.36 -5.59 -18.03
C ILE A 360 16.33 -5.89 -16.53
N THR A 361 15.12 -5.92 -15.94
CA THR A 361 14.90 -6.16 -14.51
C THR A 361 14.17 -7.48 -14.29
N PRO A 362 14.24 -8.08 -13.07
CA PRO A 362 13.48 -9.28 -12.74
C PRO A 362 11.96 -9.11 -12.97
N ARG A 363 11.43 -7.92 -12.69
CA ARG A 363 10.02 -7.59 -12.93
C ARG A 363 9.68 -7.66 -14.41
N LEU A 364 10.49 -7.04 -15.27
CA LEU A 364 10.30 -7.09 -16.73
C LEU A 364 10.37 -8.53 -17.23
N MET A 365 11.36 -9.31 -16.78
CA MET A 365 11.51 -10.71 -17.18
C MET A 365 10.30 -11.58 -16.78
N LYS A 366 9.86 -11.45 -15.53
CA LYS A 366 8.67 -12.17 -15.03
C LYS A 366 7.41 -11.78 -15.82
N LYS A 367 7.20 -10.48 -16.02
CA LYS A 367 6.08 -9.97 -16.82
C LYS A 367 6.12 -10.51 -18.24
N PHE A 368 7.28 -10.45 -18.89
CA PHE A 368 7.48 -10.90 -20.26
C PHE A 368 7.16 -12.39 -20.43
N VAL A 369 7.68 -13.24 -19.53
CA VAL A 369 7.41 -14.68 -19.57
C VAL A 369 5.94 -14.99 -19.30
N ASN A 370 5.31 -14.31 -18.35
CA ASN A 370 3.88 -14.46 -18.07
C ASN A 370 3.03 -14.05 -19.28
N ASP A 371 3.32 -12.91 -19.89
CA ASP A 371 2.56 -12.40 -21.02
C ASP A 371 2.71 -13.34 -22.24
N ILE A 372 3.89 -13.90 -22.47
CA ILE A 372 4.12 -14.96 -23.50
C ILE A 372 3.23 -16.17 -23.18
N HIS A 373 3.24 -16.64 -21.95
CA HIS A 373 2.46 -17.81 -21.56
C HIS A 373 0.96 -17.59 -21.71
N ILE A 374 0.46 -16.43 -21.28
CA ILE A 374 -0.96 -16.05 -21.39
C ILE A 374 -1.40 -15.98 -22.86
N LEU A 375 -0.64 -15.30 -23.73
CA LEU A 375 -0.96 -15.25 -25.15
C LEU A 375 -0.86 -16.60 -25.83
N ASN A 376 0.10 -17.44 -25.42
CA ASN A 376 0.21 -18.80 -25.93
C ASN A 376 -1.03 -19.67 -25.63
N LEU A 377 -1.78 -19.37 -24.55
CA LEU A 377 -3.04 -20.05 -24.23
C LEU A 377 -4.22 -19.57 -25.09
N THR A 378 -4.17 -18.36 -25.59
CA THR A 378 -5.28 -17.73 -26.35
C THR A 378 -5.15 -17.93 -27.86
N VAL A 379 -3.96 -18.31 -28.35
CA VAL A 379 -3.65 -18.47 -29.77
C VAL A 379 -3.65 -19.96 -30.16
N PRO A 380 -4.12 -20.34 -31.34
CA PRO A 380 -4.10 -21.72 -31.81
C PRO A 380 -2.70 -22.34 -31.77
N ALA A 381 -2.60 -23.60 -31.32
CA ALA A 381 -1.33 -24.30 -31.15
C ALA A 381 -0.76 -24.87 -32.48
N THR A 382 -0.92 -24.15 -33.58
CA THR A 382 -0.59 -24.64 -34.93
C THR A 382 0.87 -24.42 -35.32
N GLU A 383 1.61 -23.59 -34.58
CA GLU A 383 2.96 -23.18 -34.91
C GLU A 383 4.02 -23.70 -33.94
N ASP A 384 5.05 -24.38 -34.45
CA ASP A 384 6.11 -24.97 -33.63
C ASP A 384 6.95 -23.94 -32.86
N HIS A 385 7.14 -22.75 -33.46
CA HIS A 385 7.95 -21.67 -32.87
C HIS A 385 7.12 -20.47 -32.45
N ARG A 386 5.85 -20.66 -32.13
CA ARG A 386 4.88 -19.61 -31.80
C ARG A 386 5.33 -18.66 -30.68
N HIS A 387 6.05 -19.15 -29.68
CA HIS A 387 6.56 -18.33 -28.57
C HIS A 387 7.48 -17.19 -29.03
N ILE A 388 8.22 -17.38 -30.13
CA ILE A 388 9.10 -16.34 -30.68
C ILE A 388 8.29 -15.22 -31.30
N LEU A 389 7.24 -15.56 -32.05
CA LEU A 389 6.36 -14.57 -32.66
C LEU A 389 5.52 -13.84 -31.60
N ILE A 390 5.08 -14.54 -30.57
CA ILE A 390 4.41 -13.93 -29.42
C ILE A 390 5.36 -12.95 -28.71
N ALA A 391 6.62 -13.34 -28.48
CA ALA A 391 7.63 -12.48 -27.89
C ALA A 391 7.87 -11.21 -28.73
N LEU A 392 7.98 -11.35 -30.04
CA LEU A 392 8.13 -10.22 -30.95
C LEU A 392 6.91 -9.29 -30.89
N TYR A 393 5.72 -9.84 -30.98
CA TYR A 393 4.48 -9.09 -30.88
C TYR A 393 4.39 -8.30 -29.57
N LEU A 394 4.69 -8.92 -28.44
CA LEU A 394 4.69 -8.27 -27.15
C LEU A 394 5.67 -7.11 -27.08
N LEU A 395 6.90 -7.30 -27.54
CA LEU A 395 7.96 -6.30 -27.44
C LEU A 395 7.73 -5.11 -28.35
N VAL A 396 7.27 -5.33 -29.58
CA VAL A 396 7.12 -4.25 -30.56
C VAL A 396 5.76 -3.59 -30.47
N VAL A 397 4.67 -4.39 -30.42
CA VAL A 397 3.31 -3.87 -30.47
C VAL A 397 2.80 -3.48 -29.08
N ARG A 398 2.87 -4.38 -28.10
CA ARG A 398 2.29 -4.11 -26.78
C ARG A 398 3.15 -3.21 -25.90
N TYR A 399 4.45 -3.53 -25.77
CA TYR A 399 5.36 -2.75 -24.92
C TYR A 399 5.95 -1.53 -25.65
N GLY A 400 6.12 -1.64 -26.98
CA GLY A 400 6.60 -0.55 -27.81
C GLY A 400 5.50 0.42 -28.27
N GLU A 401 4.21 0.12 -27.95
CA GLU A 401 3.03 0.91 -28.34
C GLU A 401 2.97 1.22 -29.84
N ARG A 402 3.39 0.26 -30.68
CA ARG A 402 3.45 0.42 -32.14
C ARG A 402 2.29 -0.31 -32.82
N ASP A 403 1.87 0.21 -33.99
CA ASP A 403 0.89 -0.49 -34.84
C ASP A 403 1.49 -1.82 -35.33
N ILE A 404 0.68 -2.88 -35.37
CA ILE A 404 1.07 -4.18 -35.89
C ILE A 404 1.56 -4.11 -37.34
N LYS A 405 1.05 -3.17 -38.13
CA LYS A 405 1.46 -2.96 -39.53
C LYS A 405 2.96 -2.75 -39.68
N VAL A 406 3.64 -2.22 -38.63
CA VAL A 406 5.09 -2.07 -38.61
C VAL A 406 5.79 -3.42 -38.73
N LEU A 407 5.27 -4.47 -38.04
CA LEU A 407 5.80 -5.83 -38.13
C LEU A 407 5.40 -6.57 -39.41
N LEU A 408 4.35 -6.13 -40.06
CA LEU A 408 3.82 -6.75 -41.28
C LEU A 408 4.29 -6.04 -42.56
N ARG A 409 5.12 -5.01 -42.43
CA ARG A 409 5.66 -4.25 -43.57
C ARG A 409 6.73 -5.06 -44.31
N ASP A 410 6.60 -5.13 -45.64
CA ASP A 410 7.63 -5.73 -46.48
C ASP A 410 8.86 -4.81 -46.53
N PRO A 411 10.03 -5.25 -46.00
CA PRO A 411 11.24 -4.41 -46.06
C PRO A 411 11.71 -4.10 -47.49
N LYS A 412 11.31 -4.89 -48.47
CA LYS A 412 11.61 -4.63 -49.87
C LYS A 412 10.79 -3.49 -50.48
N ALA A 413 9.56 -3.31 -49.99
CA ALA A 413 8.67 -2.22 -50.41
C ALA A 413 9.14 -0.84 -49.86
N SER A 414 9.93 -0.82 -48.80
CA SER A 414 10.45 0.41 -48.16
C SER A 414 11.73 0.95 -48.76
N GLN A 415 12.44 0.21 -49.64
CA GLN A 415 13.73 0.60 -50.21
C GLN A 415 13.62 1.54 -51.43
N THR A 416 12.50 2.19 -51.65
CA THR A 416 12.22 2.95 -52.88
C THR A 416 12.77 4.38 -52.87
N GLU A 417 13.42 4.87 -51.81
CA GLU A 417 14.11 6.17 -51.85
C GLU A 417 15.61 6.00 -51.63
N PRO A 418 16.43 6.10 -52.71
CA PRO A 418 17.87 6.06 -52.60
C PRO A 418 18.38 7.37 -51.99
N GLY A 419 18.85 7.32 -50.75
CA GLY A 419 19.59 8.44 -50.13
C GLY A 419 19.33 8.75 -48.66
N ILE A 420 18.40 8.09 -48.01
CA ILE A 420 18.18 8.23 -46.56
C ILE A 420 18.84 7.05 -45.85
N ALA A 421 19.78 7.36 -44.92
CA ALA A 421 20.35 6.34 -44.06
C ALA A 421 19.22 5.67 -43.24
N PRO A 422 19.18 4.33 -43.11
CA PRO A 422 18.20 3.66 -42.31
C PRO A 422 18.27 4.17 -40.87
N ASP A 423 17.12 4.50 -40.30
CA ASP A 423 16.97 4.83 -38.89
C ASP A 423 17.36 3.58 -38.07
N ASP A 424 17.87 3.77 -36.84
CA ASP A 424 18.19 2.67 -35.87
C ASP A 424 17.06 1.64 -35.76
N PHE A 425 15.82 2.12 -35.91
CA PHE A 425 14.64 1.27 -35.91
C PHE A 425 14.55 0.32 -37.10
N ASP A 426 14.79 0.83 -38.31
CA ASP A 426 14.75 0.04 -39.54
C ASP A 426 15.87 -1.01 -39.56
N GLU A 427 17.02 -0.70 -38.97
CA GLU A 427 18.10 -1.66 -38.80
C GLU A 427 17.72 -2.78 -37.83
N MET A 428 17.14 -2.42 -36.66
CA MET A 428 16.65 -3.41 -35.70
C MET A 428 15.55 -4.30 -36.29
N LEU A 429 14.66 -3.72 -37.09
CA LEU A 429 13.58 -4.45 -37.77
C LEU A 429 14.14 -5.42 -38.82
N SER A 430 15.11 -4.98 -39.62
CA SER A 430 15.78 -5.81 -40.63
C SER A 430 16.50 -7.01 -40.00
N LEU A 431 17.25 -6.78 -38.90
CA LEU A 431 17.90 -7.87 -38.14
C LEU A 431 16.86 -8.84 -37.56
N THR A 432 15.71 -8.35 -37.14
CA THR A 432 14.63 -9.18 -36.63
C THR A 432 14.01 -10.04 -37.71
N TYR A 433 13.74 -9.50 -38.88
CA TYR A 433 13.26 -10.27 -40.04
C TYR A 433 14.25 -11.35 -40.48
N GLN A 434 15.56 -11.04 -40.50
CA GLN A 434 16.57 -12.05 -40.79
C GLN A 434 16.55 -13.21 -39.74
N GLN A 435 16.39 -12.88 -38.50
CA GLN A 435 16.28 -13.89 -37.43
C GLN A 435 15.03 -14.78 -37.62
N ILE A 436 13.87 -14.16 -37.85
CA ILE A 436 12.59 -14.88 -38.04
C ILE A 436 12.64 -15.72 -39.33
N SER A 437 13.10 -15.14 -40.44
CA SER A 437 13.20 -15.86 -41.72
C SER A 437 14.07 -17.13 -41.61
N ARG A 438 15.13 -17.12 -40.81
CA ARG A 438 15.93 -18.32 -40.56
C ARG A 438 15.17 -19.40 -39.81
N ILE A 439 14.33 -19.00 -38.85
CA ILE A 439 13.56 -19.92 -38.00
C ILE A 439 12.39 -20.53 -38.78
N PHE A 440 11.73 -19.71 -39.60
CA PHE A 440 10.54 -20.08 -40.37
C PHE A 440 10.86 -20.45 -41.82
N ASN A 441 12.09 -20.81 -42.13
CA ASN A 441 12.53 -21.24 -43.47
C ASN A 441 12.16 -20.26 -44.61
N ASN A 442 12.20 -18.96 -44.35
CA ASN A 442 11.78 -17.87 -45.26
C ASN A 442 10.28 -17.89 -45.64
N ASP A 443 9.45 -18.61 -44.91
CA ASP A 443 8.01 -18.61 -45.09
C ASP A 443 7.40 -17.36 -44.43
N THR A 444 7.38 -16.27 -45.17
CA THR A 444 6.89 -14.96 -44.69
C THR A 444 5.39 -14.94 -44.52
N GLU A 445 4.65 -15.65 -45.36
CA GLU A 445 3.20 -15.74 -45.27
C GLU A 445 2.80 -16.39 -43.96
N ARG A 446 3.38 -17.54 -43.62
CA ARG A 446 3.07 -18.30 -42.42
C ARG A 446 3.27 -17.49 -41.13
N TRP A 447 4.42 -16.83 -40.94
CA TRP A 447 4.65 -16.10 -39.70
C TRP A 447 3.90 -14.76 -39.63
N SER A 448 3.65 -14.09 -40.79
CA SER A 448 2.87 -12.85 -40.83
C SER A 448 1.40 -13.10 -40.49
N GLU A 449 0.81 -14.15 -41.04
CA GLU A 449 -0.55 -14.59 -40.72
C GLU A 449 -0.70 -14.95 -39.24
N PHE A 450 0.29 -15.62 -38.67
CA PHE A 450 0.27 -15.93 -37.26
C PHE A 450 0.35 -14.66 -36.39
N LEU A 451 1.16 -13.67 -36.75
CA LEU A 451 1.19 -12.36 -36.08
C LEU A 451 -0.18 -11.66 -36.14
N MET A 452 -0.88 -11.72 -37.27
CA MET A 452 -2.23 -11.19 -37.40
C MET A 452 -3.20 -11.91 -36.45
N SER A 453 -3.13 -13.24 -36.37
CA SER A 453 -3.96 -14.03 -35.47
C SER A 453 -3.70 -13.73 -33.99
N ILE A 454 -2.45 -13.46 -33.60
CA ILE A 454 -2.09 -13.02 -32.25
C ILE A 454 -2.73 -11.67 -31.93
N HIS A 455 -2.66 -10.72 -32.87
CA HIS A 455 -3.18 -9.37 -32.66
C HIS A 455 -4.68 -9.36 -32.41
N TYR A 456 -5.43 -10.06 -33.25
CA TYR A 456 -6.89 -10.14 -33.14
C TYR A 456 -7.38 -11.26 -32.22
N GLN A 457 -6.48 -12.10 -31.69
CA GLN A 457 -6.81 -13.29 -30.90
C GLN A 457 -7.91 -14.14 -31.56
N SER A 458 -7.80 -14.33 -32.86
CA SER A 458 -8.81 -14.91 -33.72
C SER A 458 -8.19 -15.87 -34.75
N THR A 459 -9.04 -16.48 -35.57
CA THR A 459 -8.57 -17.30 -36.70
C THR A 459 -7.82 -16.43 -37.72
N VAL A 460 -6.92 -17.04 -38.48
CA VAL A 460 -6.14 -16.34 -39.50
C VAL A 460 -7.03 -15.65 -40.53
N GLU A 461 -8.13 -16.33 -40.94
CA GLU A 461 -9.06 -15.81 -41.95
C GLU A 461 -9.73 -14.51 -41.46
N LEU A 462 -10.22 -14.49 -40.21
CA LEU A 462 -10.83 -13.29 -39.62
C LEU A 462 -9.81 -12.17 -39.45
N ALA A 463 -8.64 -12.48 -38.93
CA ALA A 463 -7.57 -11.50 -38.73
C ALA A 463 -7.14 -10.86 -40.06
N ARG A 464 -7.00 -11.67 -41.09
CA ARG A 464 -6.68 -11.22 -42.46
C ARG A 464 -7.78 -10.34 -43.04
N SER A 465 -9.03 -10.72 -42.85
CA SER A 465 -10.18 -9.92 -43.29
C SER A 465 -10.20 -8.54 -42.65
N GLU A 466 -9.96 -8.44 -41.35
CA GLU A 466 -9.95 -7.18 -40.62
C GLU A 466 -8.77 -6.29 -40.99
N LEU A 467 -7.59 -6.86 -41.17
CA LEU A 467 -6.36 -6.09 -41.43
C LEU A 467 -6.18 -5.66 -42.88
N LEU A 468 -6.56 -6.53 -43.81
CA LEU A 468 -6.30 -6.34 -45.24
C LEU A 468 -7.59 -6.24 -46.09
N ASP A 469 -8.48 -7.24 -46.06
CA ASP A 469 -9.59 -7.32 -47.01
C ASP A 469 -10.61 -6.20 -46.80
N THR A 470 -11.00 -5.89 -45.58
CA THR A 470 -11.96 -4.82 -45.25
C THR A 470 -11.36 -3.43 -45.52
N PRO A 471 -10.17 -3.08 -45.01
CA PRO A 471 -9.53 -1.81 -45.34
C PRO A 471 -9.28 -1.61 -46.84
N LEU A 472 -8.96 -2.69 -47.56
CA LEU A 472 -8.79 -2.66 -49.01
C LEU A 472 -10.10 -2.35 -49.76
N LYS A 473 -11.21 -3.00 -49.38
CA LYS A 473 -12.54 -2.70 -49.91
C LYS A 473 -12.91 -1.24 -49.68
N ASP A 474 -12.70 -0.74 -48.48
CA ASP A 474 -13.03 0.63 -48.10
C ASP A 474 -12.17 1.64 -48.84
N ALA A 475 -10.86 1.38 -48.96
CA ALA A 475 -9.93 2.25 -49.68
C ALA A 475 -10.26 2.32 -51.18
N ILE A 476 -10.60 1.19 -51.81
CA ILE A 476 -11.04 1.16 -53.20
C ILE A 476 -12.38 1.86 -53.34
N GLY A 477 -13.34 1.58 -52.46
CA GLY A 477 -14.69 2.19 -52.51
C GLY A 477 -14.67 3.71 -52.36
N ALA A 478 -13.77 4.23 -51.53
CA ALA A 478 -13.55 5.65 -51.28
C ALA A 478 -12.54 6.31 -52.25
N ILE A 479 -11.87 5.56 -53.10
CA ILE A 479 -10.79 6.01 -53.97
C ILE A 479 -9.66 6.70 -53.17
N ASN A 480 -9.34 6.11 -52.01
CA ASN A 480 -8.33 6.65 -51.07
C ASN A 480 -6.94 6.11 -51.47
N ILE A 481 -6.23 6.84 -52.31
CA ILE A 481 -4.89 6.45 -52.81
C ILE A 481 -3.87 6.32 -51.70
N PRO A 482 -3.72 7.28 -50.76
CA PRO A 482 -2.76 7.12 -49.67
C PRO A 482 -2.96 5.86 -48.85
N ARG A 483 -4.22 5.48 -48.61
CA ARG A 483 -4.56 4.26 -47.88
C ARG A 483 -4.22 3.00 -48.66
N LEU A 484 -4.40 3.03 -49.97
CA LEU A 484 -3.99 1.93 -50.85
C LEU A 484 -2.46 1.76 -50.85
N GLU A 485 -1.69 2.84 -50.90
CA GLU A 485 -0.23 2.80 -50.82
C GLU A 485 0.25 2.18 -49.51
N GLU A 486 -0.34 2.56 -48.36
CA GLU A 486 -0.01 1.94 -47.08
C GLU A 486 -0.28 0.41 -47.10
N LEU A 487 -1.39 -0.02 -47.71
CA LEU A 487 -1.77 -1.44 -47.76
C LEU A 487 -0.84 -2.23 -48.69
N THR A 488 -0.38 -1.65 -49.80
CA THR A 488 0.56 -2.32 -50.73
C THR A 488 1.86 -2.69 -50.10
N ALA A 489 2.30 -1.96 -49.06
CA ALA A 489 3.50 -2.22 -48.31
C ALA A 489 3.39 -3.38 -47.31
N LEU A 490 2.21 -3.94 -47.12
CA LEU A 490 1.99 -5.02 -46.15
C LEU A 490 2.10 -6.40 -46.80
N TRP A 491 2.69 -7.34 -46.03
CA TRP A 491 2.65 -8.76 -46.38
C TRP A 491 1.21 -9.25 -46.52
N GLY A 492 0.95 -10.07 -47.57
CA GLY A 492 -0.36 -10.60 -47.85
C GLY A 492 -1.28 -9.66 -48.66
N PHE A 493 -0.75 -8.50 -49.11
CA PHE A 493 -1.53 -7.58 -49.95
C PHE A 493 -1.93 -8.21 -51.29
N ALA A 494 -1.04 -8.93 -51.97
CA ALA A 494 -1.29 -9.55 -53.28
C ALA A 494 -2.44 -10.56 -53.19
N GLU A 495 -2.48 -11.36 -52.17
CA GLU A 495 -3.52 -12.35 -51.89
C GLU A 495 -4.84 -11.66 -51.50
N ALA A 496 -4.79 -10.60 -50.69
CA ALA A 496 -5.96 -9.78 -50.39
C ALA A 496 -6.56 -9.14 -51.63
N TRP A 497 -5.70 -8.62 -52.52
CA TRP A 497 -6.15 -8.06 -53.81
C TRP A 497 -6.86 -9.12 -54.66
N GLN A 498 -6.31 -10.32 -54.80
CA GLN A 498 -6.92 -11.42 -55.51
C GLN A 498 -8.29 -11.82 -54.95
N ARG A 499 -8.51 -11.73 -53.66
CA ARG A 499 -9.80 -12.00 -53.02
C ARG A 499 -10.81 -10.86 -53.18
N VAL A 500 -10.35 -9.62 -53.04
CA VAL A 500 -11.23 -8.45 -52.98
C VAL A 500 -11.61 -7.92 -54.36
N ALA A 501 -10.66 -7.87 -55.33
CA ALA A 501 -10.89 -7.31 -56.65
C ALA A 501 -12.06 -7.97 -57.41
N PRO A 502 -12.18 -9.30 -57.46
CA PRO A 502 -13.32 -9.96 -58.13
C PRO A 502 -14.68 -9.60 -57.52
N LEU A 503 -14.76 -9.44 -56.20
CA LEU A 503 -15.98 -9.11 -55.49
C LEU A 503 -16.48 -7.70 -55.82
N LEU A 504 -15.58 -6.76 -56.02
CA LEU A 504 -15.95 -5.39 -56.43
C LEU A 504 -16.48 -5.30 -57.85
N TRP A 505 -16.05 -6.21 -58.70
CA TRP A 505 -16.52 -6.26 -60.10
C TRP A 505 -17.84 -7.00 -60.24
N SER A 506 -18.14 -7.94 -59.39
CA SER A 506 -19.39 -8.68 -59.39
C SER A 506 -20.59 -7.87 -58.88
N THR A 507 -20.38 -6.84 -58.08
CA THR A 507 -21.44 -6.02 -57.48
C THR A 507 -21.88 -4.80 -58.31
N LYS A 508 -21.20 -4.47 -59.44
CA LYS A 508 -21.55 -3.34 -60.31
C LYS A 508 -21.90 -3.79 -61.71
N THR A 509 -23.07 -4.40 -61.89
CA THR A 509 -23.78 -4.35 -63.17
C THR A 509 -24.27 -2.92 -63.39
N GLY A 510 -23.47 -2.07 -64.04
CA GLY A 510 -23.96 -0.76 -64.44
C GLY A 510 -22.93 0.28 -64.91
N HIS A 511 -21.76 0.33 -64.37
CA HIS A 511 -20.73 1.25 -64.86
C HIS A 511 -19.37 0.55 -65.02
N ARG A 512 -18.95 0.37 -66.27
CA ARG A 512 -17.59 -0.07 -66.60
C ARG A 512 -16.60 1.02 -66.23
N VAL A 513 -15.97 0.88 -65.06
CA VAL A 513 -14.72 1.57 -64.76
C VAL A 513 -13.60 0.77 -65.46
N ARG A 514 -12.99 1.34 -66.51
CA ARG A 514 -11.74 0.79 -67.08
C ARG A 514 -10.67 0.93 -66.04
N VAL A 515 -10.35 -0.16 -65.36
CA VAL A 515 -9.12 -0.23 -64.56
C VAL A 515 -8.01 -0.59 -65.51
N PHE A 516 -7.02 0.30 -65.64
CA PHE A 516 -5.78 0.03 -66.33
C PHE A 516 -5.01 -1.09 -65.62
N PRO A 517 -4.44 -2.04 -66.38
CA PRO A 517 -3.54 -3.01 -65.77
C PRO A 517 -2.34 -2.26 -65.22
N VAL A 518 -2.16 -2.31 -63.91
CA VAL A 518 -0.90 -1.90 -63.26
C VAL A 518 0.12 -2.93 -63.69
N SER A 519 0.95 -2.56 -64.64
CA SER A 519 2.17 -3.28 -64.99
C SER A 519 3.07 -3.22 -63.77
N VAL A 520 3.39 -4.39 -63.26
CA VAL A 520 4.33 -4.66 -62.19
C VAL A 520 5.64 -3.90 -62.42
N PHE A 521 5.97 -2.99 -61.54
CA PHE A 521 7.34 -2.49 -61.35
C PHE A 521 8.07 -3.28 -60.27
#